data_d669e69cbfc8b943730e25120fa39916
#
_entry.id   d669e69cbfc8b943730e25120fa39916
#
_cell.length_a   1.000
_cell.length_b   1.000
_cell.length_c   1.000
_cell.angle_alpha   90.00
_cell.angle_beta   90.00
_cell.angle_gamma   90.00
#
_symmetry.space_group_name_H-M   'P 1'
#
loop_
_entity.id
_entity.type
_entity.pdbx_description
1 polymer ?
#
loop_
_entity_poly.entity_id
_entity_poly.type
_entity_poly.pdbx_seq_one_letter_code
_entity_poly.pdbx_strand_id
1 'polypeptide(L)'
;MAEVIGVRFKEVGKVYYFDPIGNKLSAGDKVIVETARGLECGEVATPNKTIDDGELNHPLKPLIRIATEADLNKVAENRLKEKEAFRICEQKIANHKLEMKLVNVEYTFDNNKIIFYFTADGRVDFRALVKDLASVFRTRIELRQIGVRDEAKMLGGLGICGRPFCCCGFMGEFQPVSIKMAKEQGLSLSPTKISGTCGRLMCCLKYEQEAYTDLIRRTPKVGAIVKTPDGKGLVVENNLIARTLKVKLDNTPDDVAPKQFPVKQCRIIKDGYIKIDKKEMEKLSGLE
;
A
#
# COMPACT_ATOMS: atom_id res chain seq x y z
N MET A 1 11.04 -5.24 29.10
CA MET A 1 10.79 -6.41 28.18
C MET A 1 9.38 -6.92 28.45
N ALA A 2 8.51 -6.95 27.45
CA ALA A 2 7.14 -7.43 27.54
C ALA A 2 6.97 -8.71 26.68
N GLU A 3 6.22 -9.70 27.19
CA GLU A 3 5.79 -10.83 26.40
C GLU A 3 4.60 -10.45 25.55
N VAL A 4 4.63 -10.74 24.26
CA VAL A 4 3.59 -10.38 23.30
C VAL A 4 3.26 -11.51 22.35
N ILE A 5 2.03 -11.48 21.81
CA ILE A 5 1.61 -12.25 20.65
C ILE A 5 1.27 -11.31 19.51
N GLY A 6 1.53 -11.72 18.28
CA GLY A 6 1.12 -10.98 17.08
C GLY A 6 -0.19 -11.52 16.53
N VAL A 7 -1.23 -10.70 16.52
CA VAL A 7 -2.57 -11.06 16.04
C VAL A 7 -2.88 -10.36 14.71
N ARG A 8 -3.46 -11.09 13.79
CA ARG A 8 -3.88 -10.64 12.46
C ARG A 8 -5.38 -10.84 12.30
N PHE A 9 -6.09 -9.83 11.79
CA PHE A 9 -7.56 -9.86 11.60
C PHE A 9 -7.99 -10.21 10.17
N LYS A 10 -7.09 -10.11 9.20
CA LYS A 10 -7.32 -10.46 7.78
C LYS A 10 -6.18 -11.36 7.30
N GLU A 11 -6.43 -12.21 6.31
CA GLU A 11 -5.41 -13.13 5.75
C GLU A 11 -4.13 -12.39 5.37
N VAL A 12 -4.28 -11.19 4.83
CA VAL A 12 -3.17 -10.27 4.53
C VAL A 12 -3.43 -8.95 5.25
N GLY A 13 -2.52 -8.56 6.15
CA GLY A 13 -2.68 -7.32 6.90
C GLY A 13 -1.61 -7.10 7.96
N LYS A 14 -1.72 -5.96 8.64
CA LYS A 14 -0.85 -5.61 9.75
C LYS A 14 -1.05 -6.58 10.90
N VAL A 15 0.07 -6.99 11.51
CA VAL A 15 0.08 -7.74 12.76
C VAL A 15 0.10 -6.74 13.91
N TYR A 16 -0.80 -6.93 14.86
CA TYR A 16 -0.91 -6.10 16.07
C TYR A 16 -0.47 -6.90 17.27
N TYR A 17 0.27 -6.28 18.17
CA TYR A 17 0.75 -6.92 19.37
C TYR A 17 -0.24 -6.80 20.53
N PHE A 18 -0.45 -7.91 21.23
CA PHE A 18 -1.30 -8.03 22.42
C PHE A 18 -0.56 -8.75 23.53
N ASP A 19 -0.95 -8.49 24.78
CA ASP A 19 -0.48 -9.20 25.95
C ASP A 19 -1.15 -10.59 26.01
N PRO A 20 -0.41 -11.70 25.99
CA PRO A 20 -0.98 -13.04 26.05
C PRO A 20 -1.58 -13.42 27.41
N ILE A 21 -1.39 -12.60 28.45
CA ILE A 21 -1.81 -12.88 29.84
C ILE A 21 -1.39 -14.30 30.27
N GLY A 22 -0.13 -14.65 30.07
CA GLY A 22 0.43 -15.95 30.46
C GLY A 22 -0.07 -17.15 29.63
N ASN A 23 -0.91 -16.97 28.62
CA ASN A 23 -1.29 -18.03 27.71
C ASN A 23 -0.16 -18.33 26.73
N LYS A 24 0.12 -19.61 26.48
CA LYS A 24 1.03 -20.06 25.41
C LYS A 24 0.21 -20.31 24.16
N LEU A 25 0.49 -19.54 23.10
CA LEU A 25 -0.25 -19.54 21.85
C LEU A 25 0.67 -19.84 20.68
N SER A 26 0.16 -20.62 19.74
CA SER A 26 0.84 -21.00 18.51
C SER A 26 0.31 -20.22 17.31
N ALA A 27 1.11 -20.12 16.25
CA ALA A 27 0.64 -19.54 15.00
C ALA A 27 -0.55 -20.35 14.45
N GLY A 28 -1.61 -19.66 14.06
CA GLY A 28 -2.88 -20.25 13.61
C GLY A 28 -3.98 -20.28 14.67
N ASP A 29 -3.65 -20.14 15.96
CA ASP A 29 -4.65 -20.09 17.02
C ASP A 29 -5.60 -18.90 16.81
N LYS A 30 -6.89 -19.10 17.08
CA LYS A 30 -7.90 -18.06 17.01
C LYS A 30 -8.13 -17.47 18.39
N VAL A 31 -8.16 -16.14 18.44
CA VAL A 31 -8.22 -15.41 19.72
C VAL A 31 -9.23 -14.26 19.63
N ILE A 32 -9.86 -13.97 20.76
CA ILE A 32 -10.72 -12.80 20.93
C ILE A 32 -9.94 -11.71 21.66
N VAL A 33 -9.87 -10.56 21.04
CA VAL A 33 -9.16 -9.38 21.57
C VAL A 33 -10.06 -8.15 21.49
N GLU A 34 -9.76 -7.16 22.33
CA GLU A 34 -10.42 -5.87 22.27
C GLU A 34 -9.60 -4.88 21.43
N THR A 35 -10.25 -4.34 20.40
CA THR A 35 -9.67 -3.31 19.53
C THR A 35 -10.35 -1.96 19.74
N ALA A 36 -9.92 -0.94 19.02
CA ALA A 36 -10.63 0.34 18.98
C ALA A 36 -12.04 0.23 18.35
N ARG A 37 -12.34 -0.88 17.67
CA ARG A 37 -13.63 -1.15 17.01
C ARG A 37 -14.58 -1.97 17.87
N GLY A 38 -14.09 -2.49 18.99
CA GLY A 38 -14.78 -3.44 19.87
C GLY A 38 -14.08 -4.80 19.89
N LEU A 39 -14.83 -5.84 20.27
CA LEU A 39 -14.35 -7.22 20.25
C LEU A 39 -14.15 -7.69 18.82
N GLU A 40 -13.01 -8.29 18.54
CA GLU A 40 -12.68 -8.87 17.24
C GLU A 40 -12.06 -10.27 17.43
N CYS A 41 -12.39 -11.17 16.50
CA CYS A 41 -11.75 -12.47 16.39
C CYS A 41 -10.56 -12.36 15.44
N GLY A 42 -9.37 -12.64 15.93
CA GLY A 42 -8.14 -12.63 15.15
C GLY A 42 -7.44 -13.97 15.11
N GLU A 43 -6.42 -14.08 14.27
CA GLU A 43 -5.53 -15.24 14.18
C GLU A 43 -4.15 -14.86 14.68
N VAL A 44 -3.56 -15.70 15.52
CA VAL A 44 -2.17 -15.54 15.97
C VAL A 44 -1.25 -15.76 14.76
N ALA A 45 -0.62 -14.70 14.30
CA ALA A 45 0.38 -14.74 13.22
C ALA A 45 1.80 -14.92 13.75
N THR A 46 2.07 -14.41 14.96
CA THR A 46 3.35 -14.54 15.63
C THR A 46 3.11 -15.11 17.02
N PRO A 47 3.68 -16.29 17.36
CA PRO A 47 3.53 -16.89 18.68
C PRO A 47 4.19 -16.01 19.76
N ASN A 48 4.07 -16.42 21.03
CA ASN A 48 4.67 -15.72 22.16
C ASN A 48 6.13 -15.36 21.88
N LYS A 49 6.45 -14.09 22.01
CA LYS A 49 7.84 -13.59 21.94
C LYS A 49 8.03 -12.43 22.91
N THR A 50 9.25 -12.27 23.36
CA THR A 50 9.64 -11.12 24.18
C THR A 50 10.15 -10.00 23.29
N ILE A 51 9.66 -8.79 23.51
CA ILE A 51 10.11 -7.57 22.80
C ILE A 51 10.53 -6.52 23.84
N ASP A 52 11.37 -5.59 23.42
CA ASP A 52 11.77 -4.47 24.28
C ASP A 52 10.64 -3.45 24.36
N ASP A 53 10.46 -2.87 25.55
CA ASP A 53 9.40 -1.87 25.81
C ASP A 53 9.54 -0.63 24.89
N GLY A 54 10.76 -0.35 24.42
CA GLY A 54 11.02 0.74 23.47
C GLY A 54 10.51 0.51 22.04
N GLU A 55 10.16 -0.72 21.68
CA GLU A 55 9.56 -1.07 20.38
C GLU A 55 8.03 -0.96 20.41
N LEU A 56 7.44 -0.78 21.59
CA LEU A 56 6.00 -0.63 21.76
C LEU A 56 5.58 0.81 21.55
N ASN A 57 4.90 1.08 20.45
CA ASN A 57 4.36 2.42 20.14
C ASN A 57 3.13 2.78 21.00
N HIS A 58 2.47 1.81 21.65
CA HIS A 58 1.26 1.98 22.44
C HIS A 58 1.23 0.93 23.57
N PRO A 59 0.51 1.22 24.68
CA PRO A 59 0.29 0.24 25.74
C PRO A 59 -0.38 -1.01 25.17
N LEU A 60 0.12 -2.19 25.52
CA LEU A 60 -0.42 -3.46 25.10
C LEU A 60 -1.84 -3.63 25.63
N LYS A 61 -2.76 -3.98 24.75
CA LYS A 61 -4.08 -4.46 25.17
C LYS A 61 -4.02 -5.94 25.48
N PRO A 62 -4.76 -6.41 26.48
CA PRO A 62 -4.75 -7.80 26.87
C PRO A 62 -5.53 -8.68 25.88
N LEU A 63 -5.12 -9.93 25.77
CA LEU A 63 -5.94 -11.00 25.22
C LEU A 63 -7.17 -11.20 26.12
N ILE A 64 -8.35 -11.29 25.55
CA ILE A 64 -9.55 -11.61 26.36
C ILE A 64 -9.64 -13.11 26.61
N ARG A 65 -9.59 -13.91 25.54
CA ARG A 65 -9.59 -15.37 25.61
C ARG A 65 -9.26 -16.02 24.25
N ILE A 66 -8.98 -17.30 24.29
CA ILE A 66 -8.92 -18.13 23.09
C ILE A 66 -10.33 -18.30 22.51
N ALA A 67 -10.46 -18.29 21.19
CA ALA A 67 -11.75 -18.45 20.53
C ALA A 67 -12.27 -19.90 20.68
N THR A 68 -13.54 -20.01 20.96
CA THR A 68 -14.27 -21.30 21.02
C THR A 68 -14.85 -21.65 19.64
N GLU A 69 -15.31 -22.88 19.44
CA GLU A 69 -16.03 -23.27 18.23
C GLU A 69 -17.29 -22.42 18.00
N ALA A 70 -17.98 -22.04 19.06
CA ALA A 70 -19.14 -21.14 18.98
C ALA A 70 -18.77 -19.77 18.43
N ASP A 71 -17.57 -19.25 18.77
CA ASP A 71 -17.06 -18.00 18.23
C ASP A 71 -16.74 -18.12 16.73
N LEU A 72 -16.12 -19.22 16.33
CA LEU A 72 -15.83 -19.49 14.93
C LEU A 72 -17.10 -19.61 14.07
N ASN A 73 -18.12 -20.29 14.60
CA ASN A 73 -19.44 -20.39 13.97
C ASN A 73 -20.07 -18.99 13.84
N LYS A 74 -20.00 -18.16 14.88
CA LYS A 74 -20.47 -16.78 14.85
C LYS A 74 -19.74 -15.93 13.79
N VAL A 75 -18.45 -16.09 13.64
CA VAL A 75 -17.67 -15.42 12.57
C VAL A 75 -18.16 -15.90 11.20
N ALA A 76 -18.40 -17.20 11.02
CA ALA A 76 -18.91 -17.75 9.77
C ALA A 76 -20.32 -17.23 9.43
N GLU A 77 -21.21 -17.18 10.41
CA GLU A 77 -22.57 -16.60 10.27
C GLU A 77 -22.49 -15.10 9.91
N ASN A 78 -21.60 -14.34 10.56
CA ASN A 78 -21.43 -12.93 10.24
C ASN A 78 -21.01 -12.73 8.79
N ARG A 79 -20.11 -13.55 8.27
CA ARG A 79 -19.72 -13.51 6.84
C ARG A 79 -20.88 -13.76 5.88
N LEU A 80 -21.83 -14.60 6.25
CA LEU A 80 -23.05 -14.81 5.46
C LEU A 80 -23.97 -13.59 5.52
N LYS A 81 -24.16 -13.03 6.72
CA LYS A 81 -24.95 -11.80 6.93
C LYS A 81 -24.34 -10.60 6.19
N GLU A 82 -23.01 -10.49 6.14
CA GLU A 82 -22.30 -9.45 5.40
C GLU A 82 -22.62 -9.48 3.90
N LYS A 83 -22.67 -10.67 3.29
CA LYS A 83 -23.05 -10.84 1.88
C LYS A 83 -24.48 -10.42 1.60
N GLU A 84 -25.39 -10.75 2.50
CA GLU A 84 -26.79 -10.34 2.39
C GLU A 84 -26.94 -8.82 2.59
N ALA A 85 -26.29 -8.28 3.61
CA ALA A 85 -26.29 -6.85 3.90
C ALA A 85 -25.68 -6.03 2.74
N PHE A 86 -24.68 -6.58 2.06
CA PHE A 86 -24.10 -5.97 0.88
C PHE A 86 -25.15 -5.80 -0.23
N ARG A 87 -25.88 -6.89 -0.57
CA ARG A 87 -26.92 -6.85 -1.62
C ARG A 87 -28.06 -5.88 -1.28
N ILE A 88 -28.50 -5.90 -0.03
CA ILE A 88 -29.55 -4.99 0.45
C ILE A 88 -29.09 -3.54 0.34
N CYS A 89 -27.86 -3.25 0.77
CA CYS A 89 -27.31 -1.89 0.73
C CYS A 89 -27.16 -1.40 -0.72
N GLU A 90 -26.68 -2.22 -1.66
CA GLU A 90 -26.61 -1.85 -3.08
C GLU A 90 -27.98 -1.48 -3.65
N GLN A 91 -29.01 -2.25 -3.37
CA GLN A 91 -30.38 -1.94 -3.79
C GLN A 91 -30.87 -0.60 -3.21
N LYS A 92 -30.57 -0.36 -1.92
CA LYS A 92 -30.95 0.89 -1.26
C LYS A 92 -30.19 2.09 -1.83
N ILE A 93 -28.89 1.98 -2.11
CA ILE A 93 -28.09 3.02 -2.78
C ILE A 93 -28.71 3.38 -4.14
N ALA A 94 -29.08 2.36 -4.94
CA ALA A 94 -29.73 2.57 -6.22
C ALA A 94 -31.09 3.26 -6.08
N ASN A 95 -31.92 2.85 -5.11
CA ASN A 95 -33.24 3.46 -4.85
C ASN A 95 -33.13 4.93 -4.42
N HIS A 96 -32.12 5.28 -3.63
CA HIS A 96 -31.83 6.64 -3.21
C HIS A 96 -31.06 7.45 -4.26
N LYS A 97 -30.69 6.84 -5.41
CA LYS A 97 -29.93 7.46 -6.51
C LYS A 97 -28.65 8.16 -6.04
N LEU A 98 -27.94 7.53 -5.12
CA LEU A 98 -26.69 8.09 -4.57
C LEU A 98 -25.50 7.73 -5.46
N GLU A 99 -24.67 8.74 -5.75
CA GLU A 99 -23.42 8.57 -6.51
C GLU A 99 -22.29 8.06 -5.59
N MET A 100 -22.43 6.80 -5.19
CA MET A 100 -21.47 6.10 -4.33
C MET A 100 -21.39 4.62 -4.72
N LYS A 101 -20.22 4.01 -4.56
CA LYS A 101 -19.98 2.60 -4.80
C LYS A 101 -19.73 1.89 -3.48
N LEU A 102 -20.55 0.93 -3.15
CA LEU A 102 -20.31 0.07 -2.00
C LEU A 102 -19.14 -0.86 -2.30
N VAL A 103 -18.19 -0.97 -1.37
CA VAL A 103 -16.98 -1.77 -1.51
C VAL A 103 -17.00 -3.01 -0.64
N ASN A 104 -17.39 -2.85 0.64
CA ASN A 104 -17.43 -3.95 1.59
C ASN A 104 -18.41 -3.67 2.72
N VAL A 105 -18.84 -4.72 3.41
CA VAL A 105 -19.66 -4.66 4.62
C VAL A 105 -18.99 -5.53 5.69
N GLU A 106 -18.88 -5.04 6.90
CA GLU A 106 -18.32 -5.78 8.05
C GLU A 106 -19.27 -5.70 9.25
N TYR A 107 -19.61 -6.84 9.83
CA TYR A 107 -20.24 -6.91 11.13
C TYR A 107 -19.19 -6.94 12.22
N THR A 108 -19.38 -6.18 13.31
CA THR A 108 -18.56 -6.37 14.50
C THR A 108 -18.83 -7.75 15.10
N PHE A 109 -17.82 -8.33 15.77
CA PHE A 109 -17.94 -9.68 16.34
C PHE A 109 -19.13 -9.83 17.31
N ASP A 110 -19.46 -8.76 18.04
CA ASP A 110 -20.61 -8.71 18.96
C ASP A 110 -21.96 -8.44 18.27
N ASN A 111 -21.97 -8.20 16.97
CA ASN A 111 -23.14 -7.83 16.16
C ASN A 111 -23.81 -6.50 16.55
N ASN A 112 -23.14 -5.66 17.34
CA ASN A 112 -23.68 -4.38 17.80
C ASN A 112 -23.60 -3.27 16.74
N LYS A 113 -22.82 -3.49 15.68
CA LYS A 113 -22.58 -2.51 14.63
C LYS A 113 -22.35 -3.18 13.27
N ILE A 114 -22.81 -2.51 12.22
CA ILE A 114 -22.50 -2.86 10.82
C ILE A 114 -21.78 -1.66 10.21
N ILE A 115 -20.65 -1.92 9.58
CA ILE A 115 -19.85 -0.90 8.92
C ILE A 115 -19.94 -1.14 7.41
N PHE A 116 -20.38 -0.13 6.67
CA PHE A 116 -20.45 -0.13 5.22
C PHE A 116 -19.33 0.74 4.67
N TYR A 117 -18.39 0.14 3.94
CA TYR A 117 -17.28 0.84 3.30
C TYR A 117 -17.68 1.21 1.87
N PHE A 118 -17.50 2.46 1.50
CA PHE A 118 -17.83 2.94 0.18
C PHE A 118 -16.81 3.94 -0.37
N THR A 119 -16.79 4.08 -1.70
CA THR A 119 -16.07 5.13 -2.40
C THR A 119 -17.05 6.08 -3.08
N ALA A 120 -16.67 7.36 -3.19
CA ALA A 120 -17.41 8.39 -3.91
C ALA A 120 -16.45 9.52 -4.32
N ASP A 121 -16.71 10.17 -5.43
CA ASP A 121 -15.89 11.27 -5.94
C ASP A 121 -16.03 12.56 -5.13
N GLY A 122 -17.08 12.68 -4.33
CA GLY A 122 -17.38 13.84 -3.52
C GLY A 122 -18.06 13.54 -2.20
N ARG A 123 -18.65 14.57 -1.62
CA ARG A 123 -19.44 14.43 -0.39
C ARG A 123 -20.84 13.93 -0.71
N VAL A 124 -21.21 12.80 -0.17
CA VAL A 124 -22.55 12.17 -0.34
C VAL A 124 -23.42 12.45 0.87
N ASP A 125 -24.67 12.84 0.66
CA ASP A 125 -25.67 12.92 1.73
C ASP A 125 -26.39 11.57 1.87
N PHE A 126 -25.95 10.78 2.82
CA PHE A 126 -26.46 9.43 3.08
C PHE A 126 -27.42 9.36 4.28
N ARG A 127 -27.95 10.49 4.79
CA ARG A 127 -28.83 10.49 5.98
C ARG A 127 -30.10 9.66 5.80
N ALA A 128 -30.71 9.74 4.63
CA ALA A 128 -31.90 8.92 4.30
C ALA A 128 -31.53 7.43 4.17
N LEU A 129 -30.40 7.11 3.53
CA LEU A 129 -29.90 5.73 3.42
C LEU A 129 -29.61 5.11 4.80
N VAL A 130 -28.97 5.85 5.72
CA VAL A 130 -28.71 5.36 7.09
C VAL A 130 -30.00 5.02 7.82
N LYS A 131 -31.03 5.87 7.75
CA LYS A 131 -32.33 5.61 8.38
C LYS A 131 -32.99 4.35 7.81
N ASP A 132 -32.92 4.18 6.49
CA ASP A 132 -33.50 3.04 5.79
C ASP A 132 -32.75 1.74 6.15
N LEU A 133 -31.41 1.74 6.14
CA LEU A 133 -30.61 0.61 6.59
C LEU A 133 -30.85 0.26 8.08
N ALA A 134 -30.95 1.28 8.95
CA ALA A 134 -31.21 1.06 10.36
C ALA A 134 -32.58 0.42 10.62
N SER A 135 -33.59 0.75 9.81
CA SER A 135 -34.92 0.13 9.90
C SER A 135 -34.88 -1.35 9.52
N VAL A 136 -34.05 -1.73 8.54
CA VAL A 136 -33.91 -3.12 8.06
C VAL A 136 -33.09 -3.97 9.05
N PHE A 137 -31.91 -3.48 9.45
CA PHE A 137 -30.98 -4.28 10.24
C PHE A 137 -31.17 -4.15 11.76
N ARG A 138 -31.89 -3.14 12.22
CA ARG A 138 -32.15 -2.86 13.65
C ARG A 138 -30.89 -2.84 14.50
N THR A 139 -29.78 -2.40 13.90
CA THR A 139 -28.44 -2.37 14.46
C THR A 139 -27.81 -1.01 14.16
N ARG A 140 -26.80 -0.61 14.90
CA ARG A 140 -26.06 0.63 14.64
C ARG A 140 -25.36 0.56 13.28
N ILE A 141 -25.69 1.50 12.40
CA ILE A 141 -25.12 1.61 11.07
C ILE A 141 -24.00 2.66 11.07
N GLU A 142 -22.84 2.30 10.51
CA GLU A 142 -21.74 3.20 10.27
C GLU A 142 -21.39 3.17 8.78
N LEU A 143 -21.47 4.31 8.10
CA LEU A 143 -21.02 4.49 6.72
C LEU A 143 -19.64 5.12 6.73
N ARG A 144 -18.66 4.46 6.11
CA ARG A 144 -17.27 4.91 6.07
C ARG A 144 -16.81 5.07 4.63
N GLN A 145 -16.56 6.31 4.24
CA GLN A 145 -15.91 6.59 2.96
C GLN A 145 -14.44 6.19 3.04
N ILE A 146 -13.98 5.47 2.02
CA ILE A 146 -12.58 5.02 1.88
C ILE A 146 -11.99 5.56 0.60
N GLY A 147 -10.65 5.66 0.56
CA GLY A 147 -9.93 6.06 -0.64
C GLY A 147 -9.81 4.90 -1.64
N VAL A 148 -9.57 5.23 -2.91
CA VAL A 148 -9.44 4.25 -4.01
C VAL A 148 -8.32 3.21 -3.79
N ARG A 149 -7.27 3.55 -3.02
CA ARG A 149 -6.22 2.60 -2.67
C ARG A 149 -6.68 1.62 -1.59
N ASP A 150 -7.49 2.08 -0.63
CA ASP A 150 -8.07 1.21 0.39
C ASP A 150 -9.13 0.29 -0.22
N GLU A 151 -9.89 0.78 -1.22
CA GLU A 151 -10.75 -0.05 -2.05
C GLU A 151 -9.94 -1.17 -2.72
N ALA A 152 -8.87 -0.83 -3.44
CA ALA A 152 -7.99 -1.81 -4.08
C ALA A 152 -7.40 -2.80 -3.06
N LYS A 153 -7.04 -2.32 -1.86
CA LYS A 153 -6.55 -3.16 -0.76
C LYS A 153 -7.61 -4.13 -0.24
N MET A 154 -8.87 -3.72 -0.18
CA MET A 154 -9.99 -4.58 0.28
C MET A 154 -10.36 -5.63 -0.76
N LEU A 155 -10.40 -5.24 -2.04
CA LEU A 155 -10.77 -6.13 -3.14
C LEU A 155 -9.64 -7.12 -3.50
N GLY A 156 -8.38 -6.72 -3.27
CA GLY A 156 -7.22 -7.49 -3.68
C GLY A 156 -7.00 -7.47 -5.20
N GLY A 157 -6.07 -8.27 -5.66
CA GLY A 157 -5.77 -8.43 -7.08
C GLY A 157 -4.29 -8.42 -7.41
N LEU A 158 -3.99 -8.44 -8.71
CA LEU A 158 -2.63 -8.44 -9.25
C LEU A 158 -2.27 -7.08 -9.83
N GLY A 159 -1.06 -6.63 -9.55
CA GLY A 159 -0.47 -5.45 -10.18
C GLY A 159 -0.05 -5.71 -11.62
N ILE A 160 0.35 -4.67 -12.33
CA ILE A 160 0.91 -4.77 -13.71
C ILE A 160 2.17 -5.65 -13.77
N CYS A 161 2.83 -5.88 -12.64
CA CYS A 161 3.98 -6.77 -12.50
C CYS A 161 3.62 -8.25 -12.30
N GLY A 162 2.31 -8.60 -12.29
CA GLY A 162 1.82 -9.97 -12.07
C GLY A 162 1.88 -10.45 -10.62
N ARG A 163 2.31 -9.61 -9.67
CA ARG A 163 2.34 -9.92 -8.24
C ARG A 163 1.09 -9.38 -7.54
N PRO A 164 0.68 -9.94 -6.39
CA PRO A 164 -0.36 -9.36 -5.56
C PRO A 164 -0.07 -7.89 -5.24
N PHE A 165 -1.10 -7.08 -5.06
CA PHE A 165 -0.94 -5.66 -4.75
C PHE A 165 -0.01 -5.46 -3.55
N CYS A 166 0.96 -4.55 -3.68
CA CYS A 166 1.91 -4.23 -2.60
C CYS A 166 1.19 -3.80 -1.31
N CYS A 167 0.10 -3.04 -1.42
CA CYS A 167 -0.72 -2.61 -0.29
C CYS A 167 -1.46 -3.77 0.41
N CYS A 168 -1.73 -4.87 -0.28
CA CYS A 168 -2.29 -6.08 0.31
C CYS A 168 -1.22 -6.94 0.98
N GLY A 169 0.01 -6.97 0.43
CA GLY A 169 1.09 -7.81 0.89
C GLY A 169 1.90 -7.16 2.03
N PHE A 170 2.99 -6.51 1.67
CA PHE A 170 4.03 -6.07 2.60
C PHE A 170 4.02 -4.57 2.92
N MET A 171 3.28 -3.75 2.15
CA MET A 171 3.16 -2.31 2.40
C MET A 171 1.85 -1.98 3.11
N GLY A 172 1.71 -2.43 4.36
CA GLY A 172 0.49 -2.22 5.17
C GLY A 172 0.24 -0.77 5.54
N GLU A 173 1.30 0.04 5.68
CA GLU A 173 1.25 1.48 5.96
C GLU A 173 1.56 2.27 4.70
N PHE A 174 0.66 3.21 4.39
CA PHE A 174 0.84 4.07 3.23
C PHE A 174 1.87 5.17 3.52
N GLN A 175 2.82 5.32 2.61
CA GLN A 175 3.72 6.46 2.57
C GLN A 175 3.50 7.25 1.27
N PRO A 176 3.55 8.59 1.32
CA PRO A 176 3.36 9.43 0.15
C PRO A 176 4.33 9.06 -0.98
N VAL A 177 3.81 9.02 -2.20
CA VAL A 177 4.57 8.76 -3.43
C VAL A 177 4.50 10.01 -4.28
N SER A 178 5.63 10.42 -4.87
CA SER A 178 5.69 11.59 -5.74
C SER A 178 6.13 11.24 -7.17
N ILE A 179 5.73 12.07 -8.12
CA ILE A 179 6.14 11.96 -9.53
C ILE A 179 7.66 12.05 -9.68
N LYS A 180 8.30 12.82 -8.80
CA LYS A 180 9.77 12.92 -8.74
C LYS A 180 10.42 11.55 -8.57
N MET A 181 9.86 10.67 -7.73
CA MET A 181 10.38 9.32 -7.53
C MET A 181 10.34 8.50 -8.83
N ALA A 182 9.24 8.58 -9.60
CA ALA A 182 9.14 7.90 -10.89
C ALA A 182 10.24 8.36 -11.87
N LYS A 183 10.52 9.65 -11.90
CA LYS A 183 11.56 10.23 -12.76
C LYS A 183 12.98 9.83 -12.32
N GLU A 184 13.25 9.85 -11.02
CA GLU A 184 14.52 9.41 -10.45
C GLU A 184 14.79 7.92 -10.73
N GLN A 185 13.73 7.11 -10.80
CA GLN A 185 13.78 5.69 -11.14
C GLN A 185 13.80 5.43 -12.65
N GLY A 186 13.87 6.47 -13.47
CA GLY A 186 13.99 6.37 -14.93
C GLY A 186 12.71 5.90 -15.64
N LEU A 187 11.55 6.00 -15.00
CA LEU A 187 10.28 5.63 -15.61
C LEU A 187 9.75 6.75 -16.51
N SER A 188 9.11 6.36 -17.61
CA SER A 188 8.35 7.28 -18.44
C SER A 188 7.18 7.85 -17.65
N LEU A 189 7.01 9.17 -17.67
CA LEU A 189 5.95 9.88 -16.96
C LEU A 189 4.55 9.71 -17.62
N SER A 190 4.31 8.59 -18.30
CA SER A 190 2.98 8.24 -18.79
C SER A 190 2.11 7.73 -17.65
N PRO A 191 0.89 8.27 -17.43
CA PRO A 191 -0.03 7.80 -16.38
C PRO A 191 -0.20 6.28 -16.38
N THR A 192 -0.29 5.65 -17.55
CA THR A 192 -0.45 4.21 -17.69
C THR A 192 0.74 3.39 -17.19
N LYS A 193 1.94 3.99 -17.11
CA LYS A 193 3.16 3.31 -16.68
C LYS A 193 3.54 3.58 -15.23
N ILE A 194 3.06 4.67 -14.64
CA ILE A 194 3.40 5.06 -13.27
C ILE A 194 2.23 4.90 -12.30
N SER A 195 1.00 4.64 -12.78
CA SER A 195 -0.17 4.41 -11.93
C SER A 195 -0.37 2.93 -11.65
N GLY A 196 -0.77 2.64 -10.43
CA GLY A 196 -1.29 1.33 -10.05
C GLY A 196 -2.73 1.14 -10.50
N THR A 197 -3.27 -0.06 -10.31
CA THR A 197 -4.68 -0.41 -10.62
C THR A 197 -5.68 0.48 -9.86
N CYS A 198 -5.29 1.04 -8.72
CA CYS A 198 -6.10 2.01 -7.95
C CYS A 198 -6.14 3.43 -8.56
N GLY A 199 -5.51 3.67 -9.71
CA GLY A 199 -5.44 4.99 -10.35
C GLY A 199 -4.46 5.99 -9.70
N ARG A 200 -3.83 5.63 -8.58
CA ARG A 200 -2.80 6.45 -7.90
C ARG A 200 -1.41 5.97 -8.27
N LEU A 201 -0.36 6.77 -8.00
CA LEU A 201 1.03 6.36 -8.22
C LEU A 201 1.35 5.01 -7.56
N MET A 202 2.15 4.21 -8.24
CA MET A 202 2.53 2.86 -7.77
C MET A 202 3.27 2.90 -6.44
N CYS A 203 2.85 2.07 -5.50
CA CYS A 203 3.45 1.97 -4.15
C CYS A 203 4.93 1.53 -4.20
N CYS A 204 5.31 0.68 -5.18
CA CYS A 204 6.68 0.19 -5.34
C CYS A 204 7.68 1.32 -5.60
N LEU A 205 7.25 2.46 -6.19
CA LEU A 205 8.11 3.63 -6.35
C LEU A 205 8.68 4.11 -5.00
N LYS A 206 7.85 4.18 -3.97
CA LYS A 206 8.31 4.55 -2.63
C LYS A 206 9.14 3.47 -1.99
N TYR A 207 8.74 2.21 -2.16
CA TYR A 207 9.47 1.07 -1.59
C TYR A 207 10.91 0.97 -2.11
N GLU A 208 11.10 1.24 -3.40
CA GLU A 208 12.41 1.15 -4.05
C GLU A 208 13.22 2.45 -3.95
N GLN A 209 12.62 3.56 -3.51
CA GLN A 209 13.21 4.90 -3.57
C GLN A 209 14.58 5.01 -2.87
N GLU A 210 14.76 4.35 -1.73
CA GLU A 210 16.02 4.41 -0.99
C GLU A 210 17.16 3.78 -1.78
N ALA A 211 16.91 2.62 -2.40
CA ALA A 211 17.88 1.94 -3.24
C ALA A 211 18.26 2.78 -4.46
N TYR A 212 17.26 3.37 -5.13
CA TYR A 212 17.53 4.27 -6.26
C TYR A 212 18.28 5.53 -5.85
N THR A 213 17.97 6.12 -4.70
CA THR A 213 18.67 7.31 -4.19
C THR A 213 20.17 7.02 -3.97
N ASP A 214 20.49 5.85 -3.40
CA ASP A 214 21.87 5.43 -3.23
C ASP A 214 22.57 5.20 -4.57
N LEU A 215 21.92 4.55 -5.51
CA LEU A 215 22.45 4.33 -6.87
C LEU A 215 22.67 5.64 -7.62
N ILE A 216 21.76 6.61 -7.54
CA ILE A 216 21.88 7.94 -8.16
C ILE A 216 23.08 8.70 -7.60
N ARG A 217 23.34 8.60 -6.30
CA ARG A 217 24.51 9.25 -5.68
C ARG A 217 25.83 8.70 -6.19
N ARG A 218 25.87 7.42 -6.57
CA ARG A 218 27.08 6.69 -7.00
C ARG A 218 27.22 6.59 -8.51
N THR A 219 26.25 7.05 -9.29
CA THR A 219 26.23 6.91 -10.75
C THR A 219 26.22 8.29 -11.42
N PRO A 220 27.10 8.55 -12.42
CA PRO A 220 27.05 9.78 -13.20
C PRO A 220 25.68 9.99 -13.82
N LYS A 221 25.14 11.20 -13.71
CA LYS A 221 23.84 11.56 -14.27
C LYS A 221 23.93 11.75 -15.78
N VAL A 222 22.79 11.67 -16.45
CA VAL A 222 22.69 12.04 -17.87
C VAL A 222 23.11 13.50 -18.02
N GLY A 223 23.95 13.78 -19.05
CA GLY A 223 24.58 15.09 -19.25
C GLY A 223 25.87 15.31 -18.46
N ALA A 224 26.33 14.31 -17.69
CA ALA A 224 27.64 14.36 -17.04
C ALA A 224 28.76 14.16 -18.06
N ILE A 225 29.87 14.84 -17.82
CA ILE A 225 31.11 14.64 -18.58
C ILE A 225 31.98 13.65 -17.80
N VAL A 226 32.34 12.55 -18.44
CA VAL A 226 33.11 11.48 -17.84
C VAL A 226 34.38 11.17 -18.64
N LYS A 227 35.42 10.69 -17.96
CA LYS A 227 36.60 10.07 -18.57
C LYS A 227 36.38 8.57 -18.54
N THR A 228 36.38 7.95 -19.72
CA THR A 228 36.30 6.51 -19.94
C THR A 228 37.69 5.97 -20.35
N PRO A 229 37.87 4.63 -20.43
CA PRO A 229 39.11 4.06 -20.97
C PRO A 229 39.41 4.50 -22.42
N ASP A 230 38.37 4.73 -23.23
CA ASP A 230 38.45 5.11 -24.64
C ASP A 230 38.57 6.64 -24.87
N GLY A 231 38.47 7.44 -23.79
CA GLY A 231 38.58 8.90 -23.89
C GLY A 231 37.53 9.63 -23.05
N LYS A 232 37.42 10.92 -23.28
CA LYS A 232 36.43 11.80 -22.64
C LYS A 232 35.14 11.80 -23.45
N GLY A 233 34.00 11.89 -22.77
CA GLY A 233 32.72 11.93 -23.45
C GLY A 233 31.57 12.35 -22.55
N LEU A 234 30.39 12.52 -23.17
CA LEU A 234 29.14 12.93 -22.54
C LEU A 234 28.27 11.70 -22.25
N VAL A 235 27.74 11.58 -21.04
CA VAL A 235 26.76 10.55 -20.67
C VAL A 235 25.42 10.89 -21.33
N VAL A 236 24.96 10.04 -22.23
CA VAL A 236 23.68 10.17 -22.94
C VAL A 236 22.57 9.42 -22.22
N GLU A 237 22.92 8.25 -21.64
CA GLU A 237 21.99 7.38 -20.95
C GLU A 237 22.71 6.69 -19.79
N ASN A 238 22.03 6.48 -18.67
CA ASN A 238 22.54 5.68 -17.56
C ASN A 238 21.53 4.59 -17.19
N ASN A 239 22.03 3.40 -16.88
CA ASN A 239 21.26 2.31 -16.30
C ASN A 239 21.74 2.14 -14.84
N LEU A 240 20.93 2.61 -13.91
CA LEU A 240 21.26 2.62 -12.48
C LEU A 240 21.43 1.19 -11.93
N ILE A 241 20.55 0.27 -12.30
CA ILE A 241 20.52 -1.11 -11.82
C ILE A 241 21.69 -1.92 -12.39
N ALA A 242 21.89 -1.86 -13.73
CA ALA A 242 22.98 -2.55 -14.39
C ALA A 242 24.34 -1.88 -14.17
N ARG A 243 24.36 -0.66 -13.56
CA ARG A 243 25.56 0.16 -13.36
C ARG A 243 26.37 0.38 -14.64
N THR A 244 25.69 0.74 -15.71
CA THR A 244 26.29 1.02 -17.02
C THR A 244 25.90 2.40 -17.52
N LEU A 245 26.80 3.01 -18.30
CA LEU A 245 26.62 4.31 -18.94
C LEU A 245 26.74 4.15 -20.44
N LYS A 246 25.87 4.79 -21.21
CA LYS A 246 26.09 5.04 -22.63
C LYS A 246 26.73 6.41 -22.77
N VAL A 247 27.94 6.44 -23.31
CA VAL A 247 28.77 7.65 -23.42
C VAL A 247 29.04 7.93 -24.88
N LYS A 248 28.75 9.17 -25.31
CA LYS A 248 29.18 9.69 -26.59
C LYS A 248 30.56 10.31 -26.40
N LEU A 249 31.58 9.70 -27.03
CA LEU A 249 32.98 10.17 -26.92
C LEU A 249 33.18 11.43 -27.76
N ASP A 250 34.02 12.36 -27.26
CA ASP A 250 34.27 13.63 -27.91
C ASP A 250 34.97 13.47 -29.30
N ASN A 251 35.70 12.36 -29.51
CA ASN A 251 36.44 12.08 -30.72
C ASN A 251 35.70 11.23 -31.74
N THR A 252 34.40 10.97 -31.54
CA THR A 252 33.60 10.18 -32.47
C THR A 252 32.64 11.05 -33.28
N PRO A 253 32.50 10.81 -34.60
CA PRO A 253 31.51 11.50 -35.42
C PRO A 253 30.07 11.38 -34.86
N ASP A 254 29.22 12.32 -35.23
CA ASP A 254 27.83 12.37 -34.71
C ASP A 254 27.00 11.15 -35.10
N ASP A 255 27.33 10.45 -36.17
CA ASP A 255 26.63 9.28 -36.69
C ASP A 255 26.98 7.97 -35.95
N VAL A 256 27.97 8.00 -35.05
CA VAL A 256 28.38 6.81 -34.29
C VAL A 256 27.56 6.65 -33.03
N ALA A 257 26.98 5.45 -32.85
CA ALA A 257 26.20 5.13 -31.64
C ALA A 257 27.04 5.24 -30.37
N PRO A 258 26.45 5.77 -29.25
CA PRO A 258 27.14 5.85 -27.97
C PRO A 258 27.63 4.50 -27.48
N LYS A 259 28.88 4.44 -26.99
CA LYS A 259 29.46 3.21 -26.44
C LYS A 259 29.01 3.00 -24.99
N GLN A 260 28.86 1.73 -24.61
CA GLN A 260 28.47 1.36 -23.25
C GLN A 260 29.71 1.04 -22.40
N PHE A 261 29.76 1.62 -21.19
CA PHE A 261 30.83 1.41 -20.22
C PHE A 261 30.26 1.10 -18.84
N PRO A 262 30.88 0.20 -18.05
CA PRO A 262 30.57 0.05 -16.64
C PRO A 262 30.91 1.33 -15.86
N VAL A 263 30.06 1.72 -14.91
CA VAL A 263 30.28 2.93 -14.08
C VAL A 263 31.64 2.91 -13.39
N LYS A 264 32.10 1.74 -12.95
CA LYS A 264 33.42 1.57 -12.28
C LYS A 264 34.62 2.00 -13.14
N GLN A 265 34.48 1.99 -14.45
CA GLN A 265 35.53 2.37 -15.41
C GLN A 265 35.46 3.84 -15.79
N CYS A 266 34.46 4.56 -15.33
CA CYS A 266 34.22 5.96 -15.68
C CYS A 266 34.52 6.86 -14.49
N ARG A 267 35.33 7.92 -14.72
CA ARG A 267 35.61 8.97 -13.71
C ARG A 267 34.85 10.24 -14.07
N ILE A 268 34.06 10.77 -13.13
CA ILE A 268 33.31 12.01 -13.31
C ILE A 268 34.27 13.18 -13.38
N ILE A 269 34.18 14.01 -14.44
CA ILE A 269 34.83 15.29 -14.58
C ILE A 269 33.90 16.41 -14.17
N LYS A 270 32.65 16.38 -14.68
CA LYS A 270 31.58 17.32 -14.33
C LYS A 270 30.26 16.53 -14.27
N ASP A 271 29.54 16.59 -13.16
CA ASP A 271 28.28 15.87 -13.04
C ASP A 271 27.14 16.60 -13.75
N GLY A 272 26.12 15.84 -14.12
CA GLY A 272 24.89 16.33 -14.71
C GLY A 272 23.82 16.61 -13.64
N TYR A 273 22.63 16.99 -14.06
CA TYR A 273 21.48 17.16 -13.18
C TYR A 273 20.21 16.54 -13.79
N ILE A 274 19.32 16.07 -12.93
CA ILE A 274 18.03 15.52 -13.36
C ILE A 274 17.09 16.69 -13.63
N LYS A 275 16.75 16.95 -14.89
CA LYS A 275 15.77 17.96 -15.27
C LYS A 275 14.36 17.45 -14.98
N ILE A 276 13.58 18.22 -14.22
CA ILE A 276 12.17 17.97 -13.97
C ILE A 276 11.40 19.12 -14.62
N ASP A 277 10.55 18.81 -15.59
CA ASP A 277 9.68 19.80 -16.21
C ASP A 277 8.47 20.06 -15.31
N LYS A 278 8.30 21.31 -14.88
CA LYS A 278 7.18 21.72 -14.02
C LYS A 278 5.80 21.49 -14.66
N LYS A 279 5.71 21.69 -15.98
CA LYS A 279 4.46 21.45 -16.71
C LYS A 279 4.05 19.98 -16.76
N GLU A 280 5.03 19.07 -16.82
CA GLU A 280 4.75 17.62 -16.73
C GLU A 280 4.29 17.24 -15.33
N MET A 281 4.87 17.85 -14.28
CA MET A 281 4.45 17.59 -12.90
C MET A 281 3.02 18.05 -12.62
N GLU A 282 2.65 19.25 -13.10
CA GLU A 282 1.30 19.80 -12.93
C GLU A 282 0.22 18.91 -13.57
N LYS A 283 0.47 18.38 -14.77
CA LYS A 283 -0.47 17.45 -15.44
C LYS A 283 -0.71 16.14 -14.71
N LEU A 284 0.22 15.73 -13.87
CA LEU A 284 0.20 14.44 -13.19
C LEU A 284 -0.11 14.57 -11.68
N SER A 285 -0.26 15.79 -11.17
CA SER A 285 -0.51 16.07 -9.74
C SER A 285 -1.75 15.36 -9.18
N GLY A 286 -2.76 15.09 -10.01
CA GLY A 286 -3.94 14.33 -9.61
C GLY A 286 -3.69 12.85 -9.26
N LEU A 287 -2.50 12.31 -9.55
CA LEU A 287 -2.13 10.91 -9.27
C LEU A 287 -1.42 10.74 -7.91
N GLU A 288 -0.93 11.82 -7.29
CA GLU A 288 -0.22 11.83 -6.00
C GLU A 288 -1.11 11.55 -4.76
#